data_b17cc2de8acb25bade24fa684652f11b
#
_entry.id   b17cc2de8acb25bade24fa684652f11b
#
_cell.length_a   1.000
_cell.length_b   1.000
_cell.length_c   1.000
_cell.angle_alpha   90.00
_cell.angle_beta   90.00
_cell.angle_gamma   90.00
#
_symmetry.space_group_name_H-M   'P 1'
#
loop_
_entity.id
_entity.type
_entity.pdbx_description
1 polymer ?
#
loop_
_entity_poly.entity_id
_entity_poly.type
_entity_poly.pdbx_seq_one_letter_code
_entity_poly.pdbx_strand_id
1 'polypeptide(L)'
;VQANAGIPFDDRGRIASEGSVDDARVTAFLDHDYFRRKLPKSLDRNDFSPDLVAGMELSDGARTLAAMTARSILGSAIHAHGNVSRWIICGGGRKNAAILAELKVGAKDAEVMVAEDAGFDGGAMEAEAWAYLAVRSLKSLPITFPDTTGVKEPVTGGILCHPKQETA
;
A
#
# COMPACT_ATOMS: atom_id res chain seq x y z
N VAL A 1 3.06 17.02 -1.63
CA VAL A 1 2.88 17.66 -2.97
C VAL A 1 1.76 18.69 -2.91
N GLN A 2 0.55 18.33 -2.44
CA GLN A 2 -0.59 19.25 -2.42
C GLN A 2 -0.31 20.53 -1.61
N ALA A 3 0.24 20.40 -0.40
CA ALA A 3 0.54 21.55 0.46
C ALA A 3 1.60 22.50 -0.13
N ASN A 4 2.57 21.98 -0.89
CA ASN A 4 3.72 22.74 -1.36
C ASN A 4 3.62 23.20 -2.82
N ALA A 5 2.89 22.45 -3.65
CA ALA A 5 2.77 22.72 -5.09
C ALA A 5 1.33 22.96 -5.58
N GLY A 6 0.33 22.83 -4.69
CA GLY A 6 -1.08 23.00 -5.04
C GLY A 6 -1.68 21.92 -5.95
N ILE A 7 -0.91 20.90 -6.31
CA ILE A 7 -1.38 19.77 -7.13
C ILE A 7 -1.74 18.56 -6.24
N PRO A 8 -2.77 17.78 -6.59
CA PRO A 8 -3.33 16.78 -5.69
C PRO A 8 -2.36 15.61 -5.40
N PHE A 9 -1.50 15.25 -6.35
CA PHE A 9 -0.53 14.18 -6.22
C PHE A 9 0.61 14.33 -7.23
N ASP A 10 1.68 13.58 -7.05
CA ASP A 10 2.80 13.50 -7.99
C ASP A 10 2.47 12.54 -9.14
N ASP A 11 1.97 13.11 -10.24
CA ASP A 11 1.58 12.29 -11.39
C ASP A 11 2.77 11.52 -11.95
N ARG A 12 2.62 10.18 -11.96
CA ARG A 12 3.64 9.21 -12.41
C ARG A 12 4.98 9.30 -11.68
N GLY A 13 5.05 10.00 -10.55
CA GLY A 13 6.30 10.18 -9.80
C GLY A 13 7.27 11.16 -10.46
N ARG A 14 6.76 12.10 -11.28
CA ARG A 14 7.59 13.06 -12.02
C ARG A 14 8.42 13.94 -11.08
N ILE A 15 7.80 14.47 -10.03
CA ILE A 15 8.49 15.31 -9.05
C ILE A 15 9.55 14.50 -8.30
N ALA A 16 9.16 13.30 -7.83
CA ALA A 16 10.09 12.41 -7.14
C ALA A 16 11.27 11.97 -8.01
N SER A 17 11.09 11.84 -9.32
CA SER A 17 12.19 11.45 -10.23
C SER A 17 13.27 12.53 -10.43
N GLU A 18 12.97 13.77 -10.08
CA GLU A 18 13.92 14.91 -10.12
C GLU A 18 14.73 15.04 -8.82
N GLY A 19 14.32 14.34 -7.74
CA GLY A 19 14.92 14.46 -6.43
C GLY A 19 15.87 13.32 -6.07
N SER A 20 16.54 13.53 -4.94
CA SER A 20 17.47 12.59 -4.31
C SER A 20 16.87 12.00 -3.03
N VAL A 21 17.27 10.77 -2.69
CA VAL A 21 16.83 10.10 -1.46
C VAL A 21 17.68 10.57 -0.28
N ASP A 22 17.05 10.94 0.83
CA ASP A 22 17.69 11.05 2.13
C ASP A 22 17.65 9.68 2.84
N ASP A 23 18.73 8.90 2.69
CA ASP A 23 18.82 7.56 3.26
C ASP A 23 18.83 7.56 4.79
N ALA A 24 19.26 8.63 5.44
CA ALA A 24 19.23 8.72 6.90
C ALA A 24 17.79 8.81 7.41
N ARG A 25 16.95 9.61 6.75
CA ARG A 25 15.51 9.70 7.06
C ARG A 25 14.77 8.40 6.76
N VAL A 26 15.10 7.73 5.66
CA VAL A 26 14.51 6.41 5.33
C VAL A 26 14.88 5.38 6.39
N THR A 27 16.12 5.36 6.83
CA THR A 27 16.57 4.44 7.88
C THR A 27 15.85 4.70 9.20
N ALA A 28 15.74 5.97 9.61
CA ALA A 28 15.01 6.35 10.82
C ALA A 28 13.52 5.99 10.75
N PHE A 29 12.88 6.16 9.59
CA PHE A 29 11.50 5.74 9.35
C PHE A 29 11.32 4.23 9.50
N LEU A 30 12.21 3.43 8.89
CA LEU A 30 12.13 1.97 8.92
C LEU A 30 12.48 1.39 10.30
N ASP A 31 13.11 2.17 11.19
CA ASP A 31 13.38 1.75 12.58
C ASP A 31 12.14 1.84 13.48
N HIS A 32 11.01 2.38 12.99
CA HIS A 32 9.76 2.44 13.73
C HIS A 32 9.27 1.05 14.13
N ASP A 33 8.79 0.92 15.38
CA ASP A 33 8.36 -0.36 15.99
C ASP A 33 7.34 -1.14 15.16
N TYR A 34 6.49 -0.46 14.41
CA TYR A 34 5.52 -1.09 13.53
C TYR A 34 6.13 -2.12 12.61
N PHE A 35 7.29 -1.84 12.03
CA PHE A 35 7.93 -2.75 11.06
C PHE A 35 8.42 -4.04 11.71
N ARG A 36 8.70 -4.03 13.02
CA ARG A 36 9.12 -5.19 13.81
C ARG A 36 7.98 -6.02 14.41
N ARG A 37 6.75 -5.48 14.42
CA ARG A 37 5.58 -6.20 14.97
C ARG A 37 5.27 -7.46 14.17
N LYS A 38 4.83 -8.50 14.88
CA LYS A 38 4.32 -9.73 14.25
C LYS A 38 2.95 -9.48 13.60
N LEU A 39 2.61 -10.33 12.63
CA LEU A 39 1.27 -10.39 12.04
C LEU A 39 0.27 -11.06 13.02
N PRO A 40 -1.03 -10.72 12.91
CA PRO A 40 -1.59 -9.64 12.11
C PRO A 40 -1.32 -8.27 12.72
N LYS A 41 -1.02 -7.28 11.91
CA LYS A 41 -0.76 -5.90 12.35
C LYS A 41 -1.45 -4.90 11.44
N SER A 42 -1.87 -3.79 12.00
CA SER A 42 -2.43 -2.65 11.27
C SER A 42 -1.86 -1.36 11.80
N LEU A 43 -1.97 -0.32 11.01
CA LEU A 43 -1.58 1.03 11.36
C LEU A 43 -2.56 2.00 10.71
N ASP A 44 -2.91 3.08 11.41
CA ASP A 44 -3.68 4.16 10.81
C ASP A 44 -2.74 5.03 9.94
N ARG A 45 -3.29 5.61 8.88
CA ARG A 45 -2.52 6.50 7.99
C ARG A 45 -1.94 7.72 8.73
N ASN A 46 -2.54 8.12 9.85
CA ASN A 46 -2.11 9.27 10.64
C ASN A 46 -1.01 8.92 11.68
N ASP A 47 -0.65 7.65 11.81
CA ASP A 47 0.48 7.24 12.67
C ASP A 47 1.84 7.71 12.13
N PHE A 48 1.90 8.03 10.82
CA PHE A 48 3.07 8.67 10.22
C PHE A 48 2.80 10.13 9.91
N SER A 49 3.62 11.01 10.50
CA SER A 49 3.54 12.45 10.28
C SER A 49 4.08 12.85 8.89
N PRO A 50 3.46 13.85 8.21
CA PRO A 50 4.07 14.50 7.06
C PRO A 50 5.44 15.13 7.35
N ASP A 51 5.77 15.34 8.64
CA ASP A 51 7.04 15.92 9.09
C ASP A 51 8.27 15.06 8.79
N LEU A 52 8.06 13.80 8.39
CA LEU A 52 9.12 12.90 7.90
C LEU A 52 10.03 13.55 6.85
N VAL A 53 9.48 14.46 6.05
CA VAL A 53 10.20 15.19 4.99
C VAL A 53 10.17 16.71 5.19
N ALA A 54 9.91 17.17 6.42
CA ALA A 54 9.91 18.60 6.73
C ALA A 54 11.27 19.24 6.43
N GLY A 55 11.24 20.44 5.83
CA GLY A 55 12.44 21.21 5.48
C GLY A 55 13.22 20.71 4.26
N MET A 56 12.72 19.65 3.58
CA MET A 56 13.32 19.20 2.31
C MET A 56 12.74 19.99 1.12
N GLU A 57 13.54 20.09 0.07
CA GLU A 57 13.03 20.50 -1.24
C GLU A 57 11.94 19.52 -1.70
N LEU A 58 10.98 20.01 -2.50
CA LEU A 58 9.79 19.23 -2.86
C LEU A 58 10.14 17.91 -3.58
N SER A 59 11.09 17.95 -4.50
CA SER A 59 11.52 16.78 -5.26
C SER A 59 12.23 15.76 -4.37
N ASP A 60 13.13 16.21 -3.50
CA ASP A 60 13.86 15.35 -2.56
C ASP A 60 12.93 14.73 -1.54
N GLY A 61 11.98 15.52 -0.99
CA GLY A 61 10.95 15.00 -0.09
C GLY A 61 10.06 13.95 -0.76
N ALA A 62 9.60 14.20 -1.99
CA ALA A 62 8.80 13.25 -2.75
C ALA A 62 9.59 11.97 -3.07
N ARG A 63 10.87 12.10 -3.43
CA ARG A 63 11.77 10.98 -3.71
C ARG A 63 12.04 10.14 -2.46
N THR A 64 12.27 10.79 -1.32
CA THR A 64 12.49 10.14 -0.03
C THR A 64 11.24 9.37 0.43
N LEU A 65 10.04 9.95 0.29
CA LEU A 65 8.78 9.25 0.58
C LEU A 65 8.54 8.05 -0.34
N ALA A 66 8.91 8.15 -1.62
CA ALA A 66 8.85 7.02 -2.55
C ALA A 66 9.78 5.87 -2.11
N ALA A 67 11.00 6.20 -1.66
CA ALA A 67 11.94 5.22 -1.12
C ALA A 67 11.43 4.60 0.19
N MET A 68 10.89 5.39 1.12
CA MET A 68 10.24 4.89 2.35
C MET A 68 9.13 3.89 2.02
N THR A 69 8.27 4.22 1.06
CA THR A 69 7.18 3.35 0.60
C THR A 69 7.73 2.04 0.02
N ALA A 70 8.65 2.11 -0.92
CA ALA A 70 9.20 0.93 -1.58
C ALA A 70 9.95 0.01 -0.59
N ARG A 71 10.81 0.58 0.25
CA ARG A 71 11.62 -0.19 1.19
C ARG A 71 10.78 -0.80 2.32
N SER A 72 9.68 -0.15 2.75
CA SER A 72 8.74 -0.75 3.71
C SER A 72 7.97 -1.93 3.10
N ILE A 73 7.59 -1.84 1.82
CA ILE A 73 6.98 -2.96 1.08
C ILE A 73 7.96 -4.14 1.02
N LEU A 74 9.19 -3.90 0.57
CA LEU A 74 10.21 -4.95 0.49
C LEU A 74 10.54 -5.55 1.86
N GLY A 75 10.55 -4.73 2.92
CA GLY A 75 10.74 -5.19 4.30
C GLY A 75 9.65 -6.17 4.75
N SER A 76 8.46 -6.15 4.16
CA SER A 76 7.39 -7.09 4.50
C SER A 76 7.68 -8.54 4.04
N ALA A 77 8.69 -8.76 3.22
CA ALA A 77 9.13 -10.11 2.80
C ALA A 77 9.45 -11.04 3.99
N ILE A 78 9.83 -10.49 5.15
CA ILE A 78 10.08 -11.28 6.38
C ILE A 78 8.83 -12.03 6.87
N HIS A 79 7.64 -11.63 6.41
CA HIS A 79 6.37 -12.27 6.76
C HIS A 79 5.92 -13.30 5.71
N ALA A 80 6.64 -13.45 4.61
CA ALA A 80 6.32 -14.43 3.59
C ALA A 80 6.73 -15.85 4.03
N HIS A 81 5.96 -16.85 3.58
CA HIS A 81 6.32 -18.26 3.75
C HIS A 81 7.34 -18.68 2.68
N GLY A 82 8.63 -18.40 2.92
CA GLY A 82 9.71 -18.68 1.99
C GLY A 82 10.20 -17.43 1.25
N ASN A 83 11.01 -17.64 0.21
CA ASN A 83 11.56 -16.55 -0.58
C ASN A 83 10.50 -15.93 -1.49
N VAL A 84 10.41 -14.60 -1.47
CA VAL A 84 9.58 -13.86 -2.42
C VAL A 84 10.29 -13.88 -3.78
N SER A 85 9.68 -14.54 -4.76
CA SER A 85 10.19 -14.59 -6.14
C SER A 85 9.57 -13.52 -7.04
N ARG A 86 8.42 -12.96 -6.63
CA ARG A 86 7.69 -11.97 -7.44
C ARG A 86 6.90 -11.00 -6.57
N TRP A 87 6.93 -9.72 -6.95
CA TRP A 87 6.11 -8.65 -6.42
C TRP A 87 5.15 -8.16 -7.51
N ILE A 88 3.84 -8.25 -7.27
CA ILE A 88 2.81 -7.72 -8.16
C ILE A 88 2.28 -6.44 -7.53
N ILE A 89 2.53 -5.30 -8.16
CA ILE A 89 2.21 -3.99 -7.63
C ILE A 89 0.86 -3.53 -8.19
N CYS A 90 -0.10 -3.26 -7.30
CA CYS A 90 -1.44 -2.76 -7.62
C CYS A 90 -1.72 -1.41 -6.96
N GLY A 91 -2.93 -0.87 -7.18
CA GLY A 91 -3.32 0.44 -6.67
C GLY A 91 -2.60 1.60 -7.36
N GLY A 92 -2.81 2.83 -6.88
CA GLY A 92 -2.29 4.05 -7.51
C GLY A 92 -0.76 4.13 -7.57
N GLY A 93 -0.07 3.58 -6.57
CA GLY A 93 1.39 3.57 -6.47
C GLY A 93 2.10 2.88 -7.63
N ARG A 94 1.45 1.92 -8.31
CA ARG A 94 2.02 1.24 -9.48
C ARG A 94 2.28 2.15 -10.67
N LYS A 95 1.67 3.33 -10.69
CA LYS A 95 1.87 4.36 -11.73
C LYS A 95 3.04 5.30 -11.40
N ASN A 96 3.59 5.24 -10.18
CA ASN A 96 4.68 6.09 -9.75
C ASN A 96 6.02 5.46 -10.11
N ALA A 97 6.73 6.05 -11.09
CA ALA A 97 8.00 5.54 -11.60
C ALA A 97 9.10 5.50 -10.53
N ALA A 98 9.09 6.46 -9.59
CA ALA A 98 10.09 6.50 -8.51
C ALA A 98 9.90 5.34 -7.53
N ILE A 99 8.65 5.01 -7.16
CA ILE A 99 8.35 3.84 -6.32
C ILE A 99 8.76 2.55 -7.03
N LEU A 100 8.38 2.39 -8.32
CA LEU A 100 8.73 1.19 -9.08
C LEU A 100 10.25 1.02 -9.25
N ALA A 101 10.99 2.12 -9.47
CA ALA A 101 12.44 2.07 -9.57
C ALA A 101 13.08 1.59 -8.25
N GLU A 102 12.66 2.14 -7.12
CA GLU A 102 13.14 1.71 -5.80
C GLU A 102 12.80 0.24 -5.51
N LEU A 103 11.58 -0.21 -5.84
CA LEU A 103 11.19 -1.60 -5.70
C LEU A 103 12.08 -2.52 -6.53
N LYS A 104 12.31 -2.20 -7.80
CA LYS A 104 13.16 -3.01 -8.70
C LYS A 104 14.59 -3.10 -8.21
N VAL A 105 15.17 -2.00 -7.71
CA VAL A 105 16.52 -2.00 -7.15
C VAL A 105 16.60 -2.83 -5.87
N GLY A 106 15.63 -2.68 -4.98
CA GLY A 106 15.65 -3.34 -3.67
C GLY A 106 15.15 -4.79 -3.68
N ALA A 107 14.41 -5.22 -4.68
CA ALA A 107 13.89 -6.58 -4.80
C ALA A 107 14.95 -7.64 -5.10
N LYS A 108 16.15 -7.23 -5.49
CA LYS A 108 17.29 -8.11 -5.84
C LYS A 108 16.89 -9.07 -6.96
N ASP A 109 16.80 -10.38 -6.64
CA ASP A 109 16.50 -11.44 -7.59
C ASP A 109 14.99 -11.64 -7.83
N ALA A 110 14.12 -10.98 -7.06
CA ALA A 110 12.68 -11.08 -7.23
C ALA A 110 12.21 -10.20 -8.39
N GLU A 111 11.29 -10.73 -9.20
CA GLU A 111 10.65 -9.99 -10.27
C GLU A 111 9.70 -8.92 -9.70
N VAL A 112 9.74 -7.70 -10.23
CA VAL A 112 8.80 -6.63 -9.91
C VAL A 112 8.00 -6.26 -11.15
N MET A 113 6.69 -6.47 -11.11
CA MET A 113 5.77 -6.18 -12.20
C MET A 113 4.54 -5.43 -11.71
N VAL A 114 3.88 -4.71 -12.59
CA VAL A 114 2.57 -4.12 -12.30
C VAL A 114 1.46 -5.14 -12.51
N ALA A 115 0.30 -4.92 -11.88
CA ALA A 115 -0.81 -5.86 -11.94
C ALA A 115 -1.26 -6.18 -13.36
N GLU A 116 -1.21 -5.21 -14.26
CA GLU A 116 -1.57 -5.36 -15.66
C GLU A 116 -0.68 -6.36 -16.39
N ASP A 117 0.63 -6.37 -16.12
CA ASP A 117 1.58 -7.31 -16.70
C ASP A 117 1.35 -8.75 -16.18
N ALA A 118 0.73 -8.88 -15.01
CA ALA A 118 0.32 -10.15 -14.41
C ALA A 118 -1.10 -10.58 -14.81
N GLY A 119 -1.78 -9.83 -15.69
CA GLY A 119 -3.12 -10.13 -16.18
C GLY A 119 -4.27 -9.66 -15.28
N PHE A 120 -3.99 -8.76 -14.31
CA PHE A 120 -5.00 -8.18 -13.42
C PHE A 120 -5.28 -6.72 -13.78
N ASP A 121 -6.48 -6.24 -13.48
CA ASP A 121 -6.78 -4.80 -13.50
C ASP A 121 -6.33 -4.17 -12.19
N GLY A 122 -5.16 -3.54 -12.19
CA GLY A 122 -4.60 -2.90 -11.00
C GLY A 122 -5.41 -1.69 -10.49
N GLY A 123 -6.35 -1.18 -11.28
CA GLY A 123 -7.28 -0.13 -10.88
C GLY A 123 -8.55 -0.68 -10.23
N ALA A 124 -8.96 -1.90 -10.57
CA ALA A 124 -10.18 -2.54 -10.10
C ALA A 124 -9.99 -3.46 -8.89
N MET A 125 -8.77 -3.84 -8.53
CA MET A 125 -8.49 -4.86 -7.50
C MET A 125 -9.18 -4.60 -6.16
N GLU A 126 -9.25 -3.35 -5.71
CA GLU A 126 -9.95 -3.01 -4.47
C GLU A 126 -11.47 -3.19 -4.61
N ALA A 127 -12.04 -2.76 -5.73
CA ALA A 127 -13.47 -2.93 -6.02
C ALA A 127 -13.83 -4.41 -6.15
N GLU A 128 -12.99 -5.22 -6.77
CA GLU A 128 -13.16 -6.68 -6.89
C GLU A 128 -13.11 -7.34 -5.51
N ALA A 129 -12.17 -6.94 -4.64
CA ALA A 129 -12.09 -7.44 -3.28
C ALA A 129 -13.37 -7.14 -2.48
N TRP A 130 -13.89 -5.91 -2.57
CA TRP A 130 -15.16 -5.54 -1.93
C TRP A 130 -16.35 -6.29 -2.50
N ALA A 131 -16.41 -6.47 -3.82
CA ALA A 131 -17.48 -7.27 -4.46
C ALA A 131 -17.44 -8.73 -3.98
N TYR A 132 -16.25 -9.32 -3.87
CA TYR A 132 -16.07 -10.67 -3.35
C TYR A 132 -16.54 -10.78 -1.88
N LEU A 133 -16.14 -9.82 -1.03
CA LEU A 133 -16.56 -9.79 0.38
C LEU A 133 -18.07 -9.59 0.53
N ALA A 134 -18.70 -8.77 -0.32
CA ALA A 134 -20.14 -8.58 -0.34
C ALA A 134 -20.88 -9.90 -0.66
N VAL A 135 -20.41 -10.66 -1.65
CA VAL A 135 -20.99 -11.97 -1.99
C VAL A 135 -20.80 -12.96 -0.84
N ARG A 136 -19.64 -12.95 -0.17
CA ARG A 136 -19.41 -13.79 1.02
C ARG A 136 -20.38 -13.43 2.14
N SER A 137 -20.58 -12.14 2.42
CA SER A 137 -21.54 -11.65 3.41
C SER A 137 -22.95 -12.13 3.12
N LEU A 138 -23.44 -11.96 1.88
CA LEU A 138 -24.77 -12.45 1.46
C LEU A 138 -24.95 -13.96 1.62
N LYS A 139 -23.88 -14.71 1.48
CA LYS A 139 -23.88 -16.17 1.66
C LYS A 139 -23.58 -16.62 3.10
N SER A 140 -23.52 -15.70 4.05
CA SER A 140 -23.14 -15.98 5.45
C SER A 140 -21.79 -16.72 5.58
N LEU A 141 -20.88 -16.47 4.64
CA LEU A 141 -19.51 -17.00 4.69
C LEU A 141 -18.60 -16.03 5.45
N PRO A 142 -17.56 -16.51 6.13
CA PRO A 142 -16.61 -15.64 6.82
C PRO A 142 -15.97 -14.63 5.87
N ILE A 143 -15.88 -13.39 6.32
CA ILE A 143 -15.23 -12.28 5.61
C ILE A 143 -13.86 -11.90 6.21
N THR A 144 -13.55 -12.46 7.39
CA THR A 144 -12.25 -12.28 8.04
C THR A 144 -11.85 -13.54 8.83
N PHE A 145 -10.54 -13.68 9.06
CA PHE A 145 -9.91 -14.86 9.64
C PHE A 145 -8.83 -14.45 10.65
N PRO A 146 -8.41 -15.36 11.58
CA PRO A 146 -7.40 -15.06 12.60
C PRO A 146 -6.10 -14.47 12.02
N ASP A 147 -5.60 -15.04 10.93
CA ASP A 147 -4.32 -14.63 10.32
C ASP A 147 -4.42 -13.32 9.52
N THR A 148 -5.64 -12.81 9.28
CA THR A 148 -5.83 -11.54 8.54
C THR A 148 -6.08 -10.35 9.44
N THR A 149 -6.98 -10.46 10.42
CA THR A 149 -7.38 -9.34 11.28
C THR A 149 -7.25 -9.61 12.78
N GLY A 150 -6.75 -10.79 13.16
CA GLY A 150 -6.56 -11.15 14.57
C GLY A 150 -7.84 -11.53 15.31
N VAL A 151 -8.93 -11.82 14.61
CA VAL A 151 -10.15 -12.36 15.23
C VAL A 151 -9.87 -13.76 15.79
N LYS A 152 -10.59 -14.18 16.84
CA LYS A 152 -10.38 -15.50 17.49
C LYS A 152 -10.74 -16.68 16.58
N GLU A 153 -11.75 -16.50 15.75
CA GLU A 153 -12.26 -17.51 14.81
C GLU A 153 -12.77 -16.82 13.54
N PRO A 154 -12.98 -17.53 12.42
CA PRO A 154 -13.53 -16.93 11.20
C PRO A 154 -14.88 -16.27 11.47
N VAL A 155 -15.04 -15.00 11.08
CA VAL A 155 -16.22 -14.18 11.38
C VAL A 155 -16.93 -13.76 10.10
N THR A 156 -18.27 -13.96 10.10
CA THR A 156 -19.16 -13.35 9.09
C THR A 156 -19.41 -11.89 9.44
N GLY A 157 -19.92 -11.11 8.49
CA GLY A 157 -20.25 -9.69 8.74
C GLY A 157 -20.94 -9.04 7.55
N GLY A 158 -21.26 -7.78 7.73
CA GLY A 158 -21.99 -6.99 6.75
C GLY A 158 -23.49 -6.99 6.99
N ILE A 159 -24.13 -5.88 6.60
CA ILE A 159 -25.57 -5.67 6.67
C ILE A 159 -26.06 -5.33 5.25
N LEU A 160 -27.01 -6.11 4.74
CA LEU A 160 -27.66 -5.81 3.47
C LEU A 160 -28.65 -4.65 3.65
N CYS A 161 -28.35 -3.52 3.04
CA CYS A 161 -29.25 -2.37 3.00
C CYS A 161 -29.99 -2.35 1.66
N HIS A 162 -31.31 -2.36 1.70
CA HIS A 162 -32.14 -2.16 0.52
C HIS A 162 -32.41 -0.67 0.32
N PRO A 163 -32.42 -0.16 -0.92
CA PRO A 163 -32.86 1.21 -1.18
C PRO A 163 -34.30 1.39 -0.70
N LYS A 164 -34.62 2.54 -0.12
CA LYS A 164 -36.01 2.87 0.20
C LYS A 164 -36.80 2.85 -1.10
N GLN A 165 -37.88 2.07 -1.14
CA GLN A 165 -38.87 2.21 -2.22
C GLN A 165 -39.48 3.60 -2.05
N GLU A 166 -39.28 4.48 -3.03
CA GLU A 166 -40.08 5.68 -3.14
C GLU A 166 -41.52 5.22 -3.46
N THR A 167 -42.41 5.37 -2.49
CA THR A 167 -43.82 5.21 -2.72
C THR A 167 -44.23 6.33 -3.66
N ALA A 168 -44.58 5.99 -4.91
CA ALA A 168 -45.13 6.89 -5.90
C ALA A 168 -46.50 7.44 -5.44
#